data_3d77b947eda52022f40590a3dfe8ff77
#
_entry.id   3d77b947eda52022f40590a3dfe8ff77
#
_cell.length_a   1.000
_cell.length_b   1.000
_cell.length_c   1.000
_cell.angle_alpha   90.00
_cell.angle_beta   90.00
_cell.angle_gamma   90.00
#
_symmetry.space_group_name_H-M   'P 1'
#
loop_
_entity.id
_entity.type
_entity.pdbx_description
1 polymer ?
#
loop_
_entity_poly.entity_id
_entity_poly.type
_entity_poly.pdbx_seq_one_letter_code
_entity_poly.pdbx_strand_id
1 'polypeptide(L)'
;RIGILPDSDYRIRSGLLYILTQASAEGHVYLPKKLLLRRASALLCVEESYMEKHIMDLAIERKVVIKEIMPGEEEQEQIVYVAQMLKELDLKEEINQDKLKLQLDELESAEEITLDEKQRQAVMQAASNGLLVVTGGPGTGKTTTINAIIRYFEQQNEEILLAAPTGRAAKRMAETTGYEAKTIHRLLELSGMPENQTKKGIHFERNAQNPLE
;
A
#
# COMPACT_ATOMS: atom_id res chain seq x y z
N ARG A 1 13.53 -11.01 -36.41
CA ARG A 1 12.90 -11.43 -35.15
C ARG A 1 14.01 -11.97 -34.26
N ILE A 2 14.44 -11.23 -33.25
CA ILE A 2 15.29 -11.75 -32.18
C ILE A 2 14.38 -12.62 -31.33
N GLY A 3 14.50 -13.94 -31.45
CA GLY A 3 13.68 -14.88 -30.71
C GLY A 3 14.12 -14.93 -29.26
N ILE A 4 13.41 -14.24 -28.37
CA ILE A 4 13.56 -14.48 -26.94
C ILE A 4 12.90 -15.84 -26.66
N LEU A 5 13.65 -16.78 -26.09
CA LEU A 5 13.14 -18.09 -25.73
C LEU A 5 11.97 -17.94 -24.74
N PRO A 6 10.91 -18.76 -24.84
CA PRO A 6 9.75 -18.69 -23.97
C PRO A 6 10.08 -18.78 -22.47
N ASP A 7 11.13 -19.50 -22.12
CA ASP A 7 11.61 -19.80 -20.77
C ASP A 7 12.84 -18.97 -20.36
N SER A 8 13.19 -17.92 -21.13
CA SER A 8 14.35 -17.10 -20.77
C SER A 8 14.11 -16.37 -19.45
N ASP A 9 15.13 -16.36 -18.59
CA ASP A 9 15.13 -15.68 -17.28
C ASP A 9 14.68 -14.22 -17.38
N TYR A 10 15.16 -13.53 -18.42
CA TYR A 10 14.79 -12.14 -18.67
C TYR A 10 13.27 -11.97 -18.91
N ARG A 11 12.69 -12.85 -19.75
CA ARG A 11 11.25 -12.80 -20.07
C ARG A 11 10.41 -13.08 -18.83
N ILE A 12 10.80 -14.06 -18.01
CA ILE A 12 10.09 -14.43 -16.80
C ILE A 12 10.14 -13.29 -15.79
N ARG A 13 11.33 -12.75 -15.52
CA ARG A 13 11.51 -11.62 -14.58
C ARG A 13 10.75 -10.37 -15.03
N SER A 14 10.81 -10.03 -16.32
CA SER A 14 10.05 -8.90 -16.86
C SER A 14 8.54 -9.12 -16.77
N GLY A 15 8.07 -10.34 -16.99
CA GLY A 15 6.66 -10.70 -16.88
C GLY A 15 6.14 -10.61 -15.44
N LEU A 16 6.91 -11.07 -14.45
CA LEU A 16 6.58 -10.94 -13.03
C LEU A 16 6.47 -9.47 -12.61
N LEU A 17 7.44 -8.64 -13.00
CA LEU A 17 7.41 -7.20 -12.73
C LEU A 17 6.23 -6.51 -13.44
N TYR A 18 5.94 -6.88 -14.68
CA TYR A 18 4.80 -6.35 -15.43
C TYR A 18 3.48 -6.63 -14.71
N ILE A 19 3.26 -7.85 -14.20
CA ILE A 19 2.03 -8.20 -13.48
C ILE A 19 1.91 -7.41 -12.18
N LEU A 20 3.00 -7.24 -11.44
CA LEU A 20 2.99 -6.42 -10.22
C LEU A 20 2.67 -4.96 -10.54
N THR A 21 3.24 -4.42 -11.62
CA THR A 21 2.94 -3.04 -12.07
C THR A 21 1.49 -2.91 -12.52
N GLN A 22 0.96 -3.89 -13.25
CA GLN A 22 -0.44 -3.90 -13.65
C GLN A 22 -1.37 -3.98 -12.43
N ALA A 23 -1.06 -4.84 -11.47
CA ALA A 23 -1.82 -4.94 -10.23
C ALA A 23 -1.80 -3.61 -9.44
N SER A 24 -0.67 -2.89 -9.45
CA SER A 24 -0.59 -1.55 -8.84
C SER A 24 -1.51 -0.56 -9.55
N ALA A 25 -1.61 -0.60 -10.88
CA ALA A 25 -2.55 0.22 -11.64
C ALA A 25 -4.03 -0.15 -11.36
N GLU A 26 -4.29 -1.40 -10.96
CA GLU A 26 -5.59 -1.88 -10.48
C GLU A 26 -5.88 -1.49 -9.02
N GLY A 27 -4.95 -0.81 -8.34
CA GLY A 27 -5.06 -0.37 -6.95
C GLY A 27 -4.55 -1.39 -5.91
N HIS A 28 -3.86 -2.44 -6.34
CA HIS A 28 -3.25 -3.40 -5.43
C HIS A 28 -1.85 -2.93 -5.01
N VAL A 29 -1.63 -2.80 -3.73
CA VAL A 29 -0.30 -2.45 -3.17
C VAL A 29 0.66 -3.64 -3.23
N TYR A 30 0.13 -4.85 -3.14
CA TYR A 30 0.87 -6.12 -3.22
C TYR A 30 0.03 -7.20 -3.90
N LEU A 31 0.65 -8.30 -4.27
CA LEU A 31 -0.04 -9.54 -4.65
C LEU A 31 0.41 -10.70 -3.75
N PRO A 32 -0.51 -11.57 -3.32
CA PRO A 32 -0.15 -12.87 -2.79
C PRO A 32 0.74 -13.64 -3.76
N LYS A 33 1.82 -14.25 -3.26
CA LYS A 33 2.79 -14.97 -4.10
C LYS A 33 2.11 -16.01 -5.01
N LYS A 34 1.17 -16.77 -4.46
CA LYS A 34 0.40 -17.76 -5.23
C LYS A 34 -0.39 -17.12 -6.37
N LEU A 35 -1.01 -15.95 -6.13
CA LEU A 35 -1.77 -15.23 -7.16
C LEU A 35 -0.86 -14.65 -8.22
N LEU A 36 0.30 -14.10 -7.82
CA LEU A 36 1.32 -13.60 -8.76
C LEU A 36 1.79 -14.72 -9.69
N LEU A 37 2.15 -15.89 -9.14
CA LEU A 37 2.61 -17.04 -9.93
C LEU A 37 1.52 -17.54 -10.89
N ARG A 38 0.28 -17.64 -10.44
CA ARG A 38 -0.85 -18.04 -11.29
C ARG A 38 -1.08 -17.08 -12.44
N ARG A 39 -1.10 -15.75 -12.18
CA ARG A 39 -1.23 -14.72 -13.22
C ARG A 39 -0.04 -14.77 -14.19
N ALA A 40 1.16 -14.99 -13.68
CA ALA A 40 2.37 -15.12 -14.50
C ALA A 40 2.38 -16.38 -15.36
N SER A 41 1.94 -17.52 -14.82
CA SER A 41 1.79 -18.76 -15.58
C SER A 41 0.82 -18.60 -16.75
N ALA A 42 -0.33 -17.96 -16.51
CA ALA A 42 -1.31 -17.69 -17.56
C ALA A 42 -0.77 -16.73 -18.65
N LEU A 43 0.02 -15.71 -18.27
CA LEU A 43 0.58 -14.74 -19.21
C LEU A 43 1.76 -15.29 -20.02
N LEU A 44 2.65 -16.03 -19.36
CA LEU A 44 3.93 -16.45 -19.93
C LEU A 44 3.89 -17.87 -20.51
N CYS A 45 2.85 -18.65 -20.20
CA CYS A 45 2.75 -20.07 -20.52
C CYS A 45 3.94 -20.87 -19.97
N VAL A 46 4.31 -20.60 -18.71
CA VAL A 46 5.41 -21.27 -17.99
C VAL A 46 4.85 -21.82 -16.68
N GLU A 47 5.33 -22.95 -16.22
CA GLU A 47 4.90 -23.55 -14.94
C GLU A 47 5.25 -22.66 -13.74
N GLU A 48 4.35 -22.61 -12.76
CA GLU A 48 4.50 -21.81 -11.53
C GLU A 48 5.78 -22.18 -10.75
N SER A 49 6.06 -23.48 -10.63
CA SER A 49 7.24 -24.02 -9.96
C SER A 49 8.56 -23.49 -10.53
N TYR A 50 8.63 -23.32 -11.85
CA TYR A 50 9.82 -22.80 -12.53
C TYR A 50 10.04 -21.31 -12.25
N MET A 51 8.96 -20.56 -12.00
CA MET A 51 9.03 -19.11 -11.79
C MET A 51 9.37 -18.71 -10.36
N GLU A 52 9.21 -19.59 -9.38
CA GLU A 52 9.46 -19.25 -7.95
C GLU A 52 10.89 -18.74 -7.69
N LYS A 53 11.89 -19.38 -8.30
CA LYS A 53 13.30 -18.96 -8.18
C LYS A 53 13.49 -17.51 -8.64
N HIS A 54 12.79 -17.10 -9.70
CA HIS A 54 12.93 -15.76 -10.27
C HIS A 54 12.34 -14.68 -9.39
N ILE A 55 11.33 -14.99 -8.55
CA ILE A 55 10.85 -14.06 -7.52
C ILE A 55 11.94 -13.84 -6.47
N MET A 56 12.62 -14.90 -6.04
CA MET A 56 13.75 -14.79 -5.11
C MET A 56 14.91 -14.00 -5.71
N ASP A 57 15.26 -14.27 -6.98
CA ASP A 57 16.30 -13.49 -7.68
C ASP A 57 15.96 -12.01 -7.75
N LEU A 58 14.69 -11.66 -8.08
CA LEU A 58 14.22 -10.28 -8.09
C LEU A 58 14.27 -9.63 -6.70
N ALA A 59 14.06 -10.42 -5.64
CA ALA A 59 14.19 -9.94 -4.26
C ALA A 59 15.66 -9.68 -3.89
N ILE A 60 16.56 -10.56 -4.28
CA ILE A 60 18.01 -10.37 -4.11
C ILE A 60 18.49 -9.13 -4.88
N GLU A 61 18.00 -8.93 -6.09
CA GLU A 61 18.26 -7.71 -6.89
C GLU A 61 17.55 -6.46 -6.35
N ARG A 62 16.79 -6.57 -5.26
CA ARG A 62 16.02 -5.50 -4.65
C ARG A 62 14.99 -4.83 -5.59
N LYS A 63 14.48 -5.58 -6.56
CA LYS A 63 13.42 -5.13 -7.48
C LYS A 63 12.03 -5.40 -6.92
N VAL A 64 11.90 -6.46 -6.12
CA VAL A 64 10.69 -6.78 -5.37
C VAL A 64 11.02 -7.01 -3.91
N VAL A 65 10.01 -6.93 -3.06
CA VAL A 65 10.09 -7.30 -1.65
C VAL A 65 9.11 -8.43 -1.39
N ILE A 66 9.54 -9.44 -0.66
CA ILE A 66 8.72 -10.54 -0.19
C ILE A 66 8.55 -10.37 1.30
N LYS A 67 7.31 -10.33 1.78
CA LYS A 67 6.97 -10.32 3.21
C LYS A 67 6.00 -11.44 3.51
N GLU A 68 6.06 -11.94 4.74
CA GLU A 68 5.07 -12.85 5.28
C GLU A 68 4.04 -12.04 6.04
N ILE A 69 2.77 -12.30 5.76
CA ILE A 69 1.64 -11.75 6.49
C ILE A 69 0.81 -12.90 7.06
N MET A 70 0.14 -12.64 8.16
CA MET A 70 -0.81 -13.56 8.77
C MET A 70 -2.23 -13.01 8.56
N PRO A 71 -2.91 -13.38 7.46
CA PRO A 71 -4.27 -12.90 7.20
C PRO A 71 -5.33 -13.49 8.14
N GLY A 72 -4.98 -14.53 8.90
CA GLY A 72 -5.81 -15.21 9.89
C GLY A 72 -4.95 -15.90 10.95
N GLU A 73 -5.59 -16.55 11.92
CA GLU A 73 -4.87 -17.14 13.07
C GLU A 73 -4.00 -18.37 12.72
N GLU A 74 -4.13 -18.96 11.52
CA GLU A 74 -3.46 -20.23 11.17
C GLU A 74 -2.70 -20.24 9.82
N GLU A 75 -2.81 -19.23 8.95
CA GLU A 75 -2.13 -19.27 7.64
C GLU A 75 -1.15 -18.13 7.47
N GLN A 76 0.14 -18.49 7.29
CA GLN A 76 1.17 -17.56 6.78
C GLN A 76 1.04 -17.45 5.26
N GLU A 77 0.88 -16.22 4.76
CA GLU A 77 0.85 -15.93 3.34
C GLU A 77 2.04 -15.05 2.95
N GLN A 78 2.77 -15.46 1.91
CA GLN A 78 3.81 -14.64 1.33
C GLN A 78 3.22 -13.65 0.33
N ILE A 79 3.50 -12.36 0.52
CA ILE A 79 3.12 -11.29 -0.38
C ILE A 79 4.33 -10.72 -1.11
N VAL A 80 4.11 -10.26 -2.34
CA VAL A 80 5.17 -9.70 -3.20
C VAL A 80 4.73 -8.34 -3.71
N TYR A 81 5.63 -7.36 -3.66
CA TYR A 81 5.41 -6.02 -4.19
C TYR A 81 6.67 -5.42 -4.82
N VAL A 82 6.51 -4.41 -5.66
CA VAL A 82 7.63 -3.75 -6.35
C VAL A 82 8.39 -2.86 -5.36
N ALA A 83 9.69 -3.15 -5.16
CA ALA A 83 10.51 -2.47 -4.17
C ALA A 83 10.72 -0.97 -4.48
N GLN A 84 10.69 -0.59 -5.74
CA GLN A 84 10.99 0.78 -6.16
C GLN A 84 9.93 1.78 -5.69
N MET A 85 8.63 1.42 -5.74
CA MET A 85 7.55 2.27 -5.23
C MET A 85 7.62 2.51 -3.72
N LEU A 86 8.19 1.56 -2.98
CA LEU A 86 8.24 1.65 -1.51
C LEU A 86 9.51 2.29 -1.01
N LYS A 87 10.61 2.22 -1.77
CA LYS A 87 11.86 2.89 -1.40
C LYS A 87 11.76 4.43 -1.46
N GLU A 88 10.96 4.94 -2.38
CA GLU A 88 10.71 6.37 -2.51
C GLU A 88 9.77 6.89 -1.42
N LEU A 89 8.94 6.01 -0.86
CA LEU A 89 8.00 6.32 0.22
C LEU A 89 8.54 5.95 1.62
N ASP A 90 9.51 5.03 1.72
CA ASP A 90 10.08 4.59 3.00
C ASP A 90 11.21 5.53 3.46
N LEU A 91 10.89 6.80 3.57
CA LEU A 91 11.72 7.78 4.25
C LEU A 91 11.62 7.49 5.75
N LYS A 92 12.60 6.76 6.29
CA LYS A 92 12.70 6.52 7.73
C LYS A 92 13.29 7.75 8.38
N GLU A 93 12.51 8.42 9.19
CA GLU A 93 13.05 9.36 10.15
C GLU A 93 13.54 8.62 11.39
N GLU A 94 14.71 8.93 11.88
CA GLU A 94 15.19 8.46 13.19
C GLU A 94 14.40 9.17 14.29
N ILE A 95 13.27 8.59 14.67
CA ILE A 95 12.44 9.09 15.76
C ILE A 95 12.90 8.49 17.08
N ASN A 96 13.05 9.33 18.09
CA ASN A 96 13.31 8.89 19.44
C ASN A 96 12.12 8.11 20.00
N GLN A 97 12.29 6.80 20.16
CA GLN A 97 11.25 5.87 20.58
C GLN A 97 10.67 6.20 21.96
N ASP A 98 11.47 6.73 22.87
CA ASP A 98 11.01 7.09 24.22
C ASP A 98 10.15 8.35 24.18
N LYS A 99 10.50 9.33 23.34
CA LYS A 99 9.68 10.52 23.10
C LYS A 99 8.35 10.12 22.48
N LEU A 100 8.36 9.21 21.52
CA LEU A 100 7.15 8.73 20.85
C LEU A 100 6.19 8.01 21.81
N LYS A 101 6.72 7.21 22.74
CA LYS A 101 5.92 6.58 23.80
C LYS A 101 5.24 7.60 24.70
N LEU A 102 5.98 8.63 25.12
CA LEU A 102 5.42 9.71 25.95
C LEU A 102 4.30 10.45 25.20
N GLN A 103 4.50 10.79 23.93
CA GLN A 103 3.48 11.42 23.10
C GLN A 103 2.21 10.55 22.95
N LEU A 104 2.38 9.23 22.89
CA LEU A 104 1.25 8.30 22.86
C LEU A 104 0.50 8.25 24.20
N ASP A 105 1.20 8.25 25.32
CA ASP A 105 0.57 8.29 26.64
C ASP A 105 -0.19 9.61 26.86
N GLU A 106 0.35 10.72 26.37
CA GLU A 106 -0.32 12.02 26.35
C GLU A 106 -1.57 12.00 25.46
N LEU A 107 -1.49 11.41 24.27
CA LEU A 107 -2.62 11.24 23.34
C LEU A 107 -3.75 10.42 23.98
N GLU A 108 -3.44 9.26 24.56
CA GLU A 108 -4.42 8.39 25.23
C GLU A 108 -5.11 9.11 26.38
N SER A 109 -4.36 9.90 27.12
CA SER A 109 -4.89 10.70 28.24
C SER A 109 -5.79 11.85 27.75
N ALA A 110 -5.38 12.55 26.69
CA ALA A 110 -6.11 13.69 26.14
C ALA A 110 -7.42 13.29 25.45
N GLU A 111 -7.42 12.17 24.74
CA GLU A 111 -8.60 11.65 24.02
C GLU A 111 -9.46 10.70 24.87
N GLU A 112 -9.08 10.44 26.13
CA GLU A 112 -9.75 9.49 27.04
C GLU A 112 -9.91 8.09 26.42
N ILE A 113 -8.91 7.62 25.63
CA ILE A 113 -8.90 6.33 24.97
C ILE A 113 -7.82 5.44 25.57
N THR A 114 -7.98 4.13 25.41
CA THR A 114 -6.95 3.13 25.71
C THR A 114 -6.71 2.31 24.45
N LEU A 115 -5.47 2.34 23.95
CA LEU A 115 -5.03 1.56 22.80
C LEU A 115 -4.46 0.23 23.27
N ASP A 116 -4.80 -0.85 22.56
CA ASP A 116 -4.08 -2.12 22.77
C ASP A 116 -2.64 -2.05 22.22
N GLU A 117 -1.81 -3.03 22.61
CA GLU A 117 -0.40 -3.06 22.24
C GLU A 117 -0.18 -3.01 20.72
N LYS A 118 -1.04 -3.69 19.94
CA LYS A 118 -0.94 -3.69 18.47
C LYS A 118 -1.35 -2.34 17.88
N GLN A 119 -2.35 -1.69 18.46
CA GLN A 119 -2.78 -0.36 18.06
C GLN A 119 -1.71 0.68 18.38
N ARG A 120 -1.10 0.64 19.57
CA ARG A 120 0.04 1.50 19.94
C ARG A 120 1.20 1.28 18.97
N GLN A 121 1.54 0.03 18.70
CA GLN A 121 2.60 -0.31 17.74
C GLN A 121 2.30 0.23 16.34
N ALA A 122 1.04 0.19 15.89
CA ALA A 122 0.65 0.74 14.58
C ALA A 122 0.85 2.26 14.52
N VAL A 123 0.50 3.02 15.57
CA VAL A 123 0.75 4.47 15.64
C VAL A 123 2.27 4.75 15.63
N MET A 124 3.05 4.01 16.42
CA MET A 124 4.51 4.14 16.44
C MET A 124 5.13 3.85 15.07
N GLN A 125 4.64 2.82 14.36
CA GLN A 125 5.10 2.51 13.02
C GLN A 125 4.68 3.54 11.98
N ALA A 126 3.47 4.11 12.10
CA ALA A 126 3.03 5.21 11.24
C ALA A 126 3.94 6.43 11.37
N ALA A 127 4.34 6.77 12.60
CA ALA A 127 5.26 7.89 12.85
C ALA A 127 6.69 7.63 12.33
N SER A 128 7.15 6.37 12.35
CA SER A 128 8.55 6.01 12.05
C SER A 128 8.81 5.55 10.62
N ASN A 129 7.78 5.34 9.80
CA ASN A 129 7.93 4.82 8.44
C ASN A 129 7.13 5.66 7.45
N GLY A 130 7.67 5.89 6.26
CA GLY A 130 6.97 6.61 5.19
C GLY A 130 5.79 5.83 4.58
N LEU A 131 5.63 4.55 4.89
CA LEU A 131 4.50 3.74 4.48
C LEU A 131 4.13 2.73 5.56
N LEU A 132 2.84 2.69 5.90
CA LEU A 132 2.27 1.67 6.78
C LEU A 132 1.03 1.04 6.15
N VAL A 133 0.93 -0.30 6.20
CA VAL A 133 -0.26 -1.05 5.81
C VAL A 133 -0.89 -1.67 7.05
N VAL A 134 -2.11 -1.24 7.39
CA VAL A 134 -2.88 -1.77 8.53
C VAL A 134 -3.93 -2.74 8.01
N THR A 135 -3.83 -4.00 8.40
CA THR A 135 -4.79 -5.06 8.04
C THR A 135 -5.45 -5.65 9.27
N GLY A 136 -6.59 -6.29 9.08
CA GLY A 136 -7.30 -6.97 10.17
C GLY A 136 -8.74 -7.30 9.80
N GLY A 137 -9.33 -8.27 10.47
CA GLY A 137 -10.72 -8.70 10.32
C GLY A 137 -11.74 -7.64 10.75
N PRO A 138 -13.04 -7.89 10.58
CA PRO A 138 -14.09 -7.03 11.13
C PRO A 138 -13.97 -6.96 12.67
N GLY A 139 -14.18 -5.79 13.25
CA GLY A 139 -14.19 -5.62 14.72
C GLY A 139 -12.81 -5.58 15.40
N THR A 140 -11.70 -5.64 14.67
CA THR A 140 -10.34 -5.61 15.24
C THR A 140 -9.84 -4.19 15.61
N GLY A 141 -10.72 -3.20 15.73
CA GLY A 141 -10.34 -1.85 16.14
C GLY A 141 -9.57 -1.03 15.09
N LYS A 142 -9.58 -1.42 13.79
CA LYS A 142 -8.90 -0.67 12.73
C LYS A 142 -9.29 0.82 12.69
N THR A 143 -10.56 1.12 12.87
CA THR A 143 -11.04 2.51 12.90
C THR A 143 -10.45 3.27 14.09
N THR A 144 -10.38 2.66 15.26
CA THR A 144 -9.72 3.23 16.45
C THR A 144 -8.25 3.49 16.18
N THR A 145 -7.55 2.53 15.56
CA THR A 145 -6.14 2.69 15.16
C THR A 145 -5.95 3.85 14.18
N ILE A 146 -6.80 3.93 13.14
CA ILE A 146 -6.72 5.02 12.15
C ILE A 146 -6.98 6.38 12.82
N ASN A 147 -7.99 6.48 13.69
CA ASN A 147 -8.27 7.71 14.41
C ASN A 147 -7.10 8.11 15.31
N ALA A 148 -6.48 7.16 16.01
CA ALA A 148 -5.29 7.44 16.83
C ALA A 148 -4.10 7.93 15.99
N ILE A 149 -3.89 7.34 14.80
CA ILE A 149 -2.86 7.81 13.85
C ILE A 149 -3.16 9.24 13.39
N ILE A 150 -4.41 9.53 13.02
CA ILE A 150 -4.85 10.87 12.61
C ILE A 150 -4.58 11.87 13.73
N ARG A 151 -5.04 11.59 14.97
CA ARG A 151 -4.83 12.47 16.12
C ARG A 151 -3.36 12.71 16.45
N TYR A 152 -2.54 11.67 16.31
CA TYR A 152 -1.10 11.80 16.49
C TYR A 152 -0.50 12.81 15.50
N PHE A 153 -0.78 12.69 14.20
CA PHE A 153 -0.25 13.60 13.18
C PHE A 153 -0.85 15.03 13.29
N GLU A 154 -2.12 15.14 13.69
CA GLU A 154 -2.74 16.43 13.98
C GLU A 154 -2.00 17.18 15.10
N GLN A 155 -1.60 16.49 16.18
CA GLN A 155 -0.78 17.08 17.24
C GLN A 155 0.62 17.51 16.78
N GLN A 156 1.13 16.91 15.69
CA GLN A 156 2.39 17.34 15.07
C GLN A 156 2.19 18.50 14.07
N ASN A 157 0.96 19.00 13.87
CA ASN A 157 0.57 19.97 12.85
C ASN A 157 0.83 19.51 11.40
N GLU A 158 0.75 18.21 11.16
CA GLU A 158 0.86 17.65 9.80
C GLU A 158 -0.48 17.75 9.07
N GLU A 159 -0.41 17.97 7.75
CA GLU A 159 -1.59 17.97 6.89
C GLU A 159 -2.06 16.53 6.63
N ILE A 160 -3.35 16.28 6.86
CA ILE A 160 -3.93 14.93 6.77
C ILE A 160 -4.93 14.88 5.63
N LEU A 161 -4.67 14.02 4.65
CA LEU A 161 -5.55 13.78 3.52
C LEU A 161 -6.13 12.36 3.60
N LEU A 162 -7.47 12.26 3.61
CA LEU A 162 -8.16 10.97 3.63
C LEU A 162 -8.75 10.64 2.27
N ALA A 163 -8.45 9.45 1.78
CA ALA A 163 -8.94 8.98 0.50
C ALA A 163 -9.47 7.54 0.55
N ALA A 164 -10.50 7.26 -0.25
CA ALA A 164 -11.07 5.93 -0.38
C ALA A 164 -11.35 5.56 -1.85
N PRO A 165 -11.41 4.27 -2.20
CA PRO A 165 -11.65 3.85 -3.57
C PRO A 165 -13.04 4.24 -4.12
N THR A 166 -14.04 4.35 -3.25
CA THR A 166 -15.44 4.64 -3.64
C THR A 166 -16.04 5.77 -2.83
N GLY A 167 -17.03 6.47 -3.39
CA GLY A 167 -17.74 7.54 -2.69
C GLY A 167 -18.42 7.09 -1.39
N ARG A 168 -18.98 5.86 -1.37
CA ARG A 168 -19.57 5.28 -0.16
C ARG A 168 -18.51 5.05 0.93
N ALA A 169 -17.35 4.55 0.57
CA ALA A 169 -16.25 4.34 1.51
C ALA A 169 -15.67 5.67 2.01
N ALA A 170 -15.53 6.68 1.14
CA ALA A 170 -15.11 8.02 1.53
C ALA A 170 -16.10 8.66 2.52
N LYS A 171 -17.41 8.58 2.23
CA LYS A 171 -18.44 9.09 3.14
C LYS A 171 -18.37 8.40 4.50
N ARG A 172 -18.28 7.06 4.54
CA ARG A 172 -18.15 6.31 5.79
C ARG A 172 -16.87 6.67 6.55
N MET A 173 -15.76 6.86 5.84
CA MET A 173 -14.50 7.30 6.44
C MET A 173 -14.66 8.68 7.10
N ALA A 174 -15.27 9.64 6.41
CA ALA A 174 -15.54 10.97 6.97
C ALA A 174 -16.45 10.90 8.20
N GLU A 175 -17.53 10.09 8.16
CA GLU A 175 -18.43 9.91 9.29
C GLU A 175 -17.74 9.31 10.53
N THR A 176 -16.76 8.43 10.33
CA THR A 176 -16.08 7.71 11.43
C THR A 176 -14.86 8.45 11.97
N THR A 177 -14.21 9.28 11.17
CA THR A 177 -13.00 10.02 11.56
C THR A 177 -13.29 11.47 11.94
N GLY A 178 -14.40 12.03 11.46
CA GLY A 178 -14.71 13.45 11.58
C GLY A 178 -13.93 14.35 10.60
N TYR A 179 -13.10 13.78 9.72
CA TYR A 179 -12.32 14.51 8.72
C TYR A 179 -12.94 14.40 7.33
N GLU A 180 -12.70 15.42 6.49
CA GLU A 180 -13.10 15.33 5.09
C GLU A 180 -12.35 14.18 4.40
N ALA A 181 -13.10 13.30 3.74
CA ALA A 181 -12.53 12.22 2.94
C ALA A 181 -13.04 12.28 1.51
N LYS A 182 -12.15 12.12 0.55
CA LYS A 182 -12.44 12.16 -0.88
C LYS A 182 -12.24 10.78 -1.50
N THR A 183 -12.80 10.55 -2.69
CA THR A 183 -12.36 9.39 -3.47
C THR A 183 -10.95 9.63 -3.98
N ILE A 184 -10.14 8.56 -4.15
CA ILE A 184 -8.80 8.66 -4.73
C ILE A 184 -8.83 9.43 -6.05
N HIS A 185 -9.83 9.17 -6.91
CA HIS A 185 -10.01 9.89 -8.17
C HIS A 185 -10.21 11.40 -7.99
N ARG A 186 -11.00 11.80 -7.00
CA ARG A 186 -11.22 13.24 -6.71
C ARG A 186 -10.01 13.88 -6.06
N LEU A 187 -9.32 13.15 -5.17
CA LEU A 187 -8.12 13.64 -4.52
C LEU A 187 -6.99 13.88 -5.54
N LEU A 188 -6.84 12.97 -6.49
CA LEU A 188 -5.83 13.06 -7.55
C LEU A 188 -6.30 13.87 -8.77
N GLU A 189 -7.46 14.52 -8.68
CA GLU A 189 -8.00 15.39 -9.73
C GLU A 189 -8.03 14.69 -11.09
N LEU A 190 -8.77 13.57 -11.15
CA LEU A 190 -8.91 12.81 -12.41
C LEU A 190 -9.60 13.67 -13.46
N SER A 191 -8.89 14.03 -14.53
CA SER A 191 -9.42 14.70 -15.70
C SER A 191 -9.54 13.75 -16.89
N GLY A 192 -10.65 13.88 -17.62
CA GLY A 192 -10.98 13.06 -18.76
C GLY A 192 -12.23 12.21 -18.55
N MET A 193 -13.38 12.72 -18.93
CA MET A 193 -14.60 11.90 -19.04
C MET A 193 -14.53 10.98 -20.28
N PRO A 194 -15.10 9.74 -20.19
CA PRO A 194 -15.07 8.78 -21.28
C PRO A 194 -16.10 9.07 -22.40
N GLU A 195 -16.52 10.32 -22.61
CA GLU A 195 -17.61 10.64 -23.55
C GLU A 195 -17.21 10.80 -25.01
N ASN A 196 -15.92 10.81 -25.38
CA ASN A 196 -15.54 10.74 -26.79
C ASN A 196 -14.27 9.90 -26.99
N GLN A 197 -14.43 8.84 -27.76
CA GLN A 197 -13.42 7.88 -28.20
C GLN A 197 -12.31 8.50 -29.05
N THR A 198 -11.58 9.46 -28.56
CA THR A 198 -10.30 9.87 -29.13
C THR A 198 -9.24 9.71 -28.05
N LYS A 199 -8.30 8.86 -28.30
CA LYS A 199 -7.05 8.42 -27.62
C LYS A 199 -6.38 9.34 -26.59
N LYS A 200 -7.08 10.13 -25.78
CA LYS A 200 -6.53 10.77 -24.59
C LYS A 200 -6.88 9.88 -23.40
N GLY A 201 -5.91 9.14 -22.92
CA GLY A 201 -6.06 8.27 -21.74
C GLY A 201 -6.51 9.06 -20.51
N ILE A 202 -7.11 8.36 -19.57
CA ILE A 202 -7.39 8.84 -18.22
C ILE A 202 -6.09 9.45 -17.67
N HIS A 203 -6.13 10.72 -17.26
CA HIS A 203 -4.97 11.44 -16.73
C HIS A 203 -5.30 11.98 -15.34
N PHE A 204 -4.36 11.82 -14.41
CA PHE A 204 -4.41 12.43 -13.09
C PHE A 204 -3.62 13.74 -13.13
N GLU A 205 -4.24 14.85 -12.72
CA GLU A 205 -3.59 16.15 -12.61
C GLU A 205 -2.53 16.14 -11.48
N ARG A 206 -2.81 15.41 -10.40
CA ARG A 206 -1.86 15.17 -9.32
C ARG A 206 -1.01 13.94 -9.64
N ASN A 207 0.28 14.14 -9.75
CA ASN A 207 1.26 13.13 -10.14
C ASN A 207 2.67 13.52 -9.64
N ALA A 208 3.72 12.79 -10.02
CA ALA A 208 5.09 13.05 -9.56
C ALA A 208 5.63 14.44 -9.93
N GLN A 209 5.12 15.08 -10.98
CA GLN A 209 5.49 16.45 -11.40
C GLN A 209 4.61 17.53 -10.76
N ASN A 210 3.46 17.14 -10.24
CA ASN A 210 2.49 18.00 -9.56
C ASN A 210 1.90 17.25 -8.37
N PRO A 211 2.66 17.04 -7.27
CA PRO A 211 2.20 16.29 -6.12
C PRO A 211 1.04 16.97 -5.38
N LEU A 212 0.43 16.27 -4.45
CA LEU A 212 -0.42 16.86 -3.43
C LEU A 212 0.50 17.68 -2.50
N GLU A 213 0.12 18.90 -2.23
CA GLU A 213 0.81 19.80 -1.29
C GLU A 213 0.38 19.49 0.12
#